data_b724030f033911659bd1b21c371288cf
#
_entry.id   b724030f033911659bd1b21c371288cf
#
_cell.length_a   1.000
_cell.length_b   1.000
_cell.length_c   1.000
_cell.angle_alpha   90.00
_cell.angle_beta   90.00
_cell.angle_gamma   90.00
#
_symmetry.space_group_name_H-M   'P 1'
#
loop_
_entity.id
_entity.type
_entity.pdbx_description
1 polymer ?
#
loop_
_entity_poly.entity_id
_entity_poly.type
_entity_poly.pdbx_seq_one_letter_code
_entity_poly.pdbx_strand_id
1 'polypeptide(L)'
;VAFSEEEKKTLEELKQRGITNGVPDMEIWDKEKLLKEEPNLSDKAVAALSSPNVGIVSPWELALALAETAVLNGVEVKLNTEVSGIEKENDTYKIETNNGVIEAKYICNAAGVFADKVNEMCNEKTFEIAPNKGEYYLMDKSQGNLVNHVIFQCPNEKGKGVLVAPTVHGNLIVGPDSQPSAANDVSTTKQGLDFVRNTALKSVPGINFRESIRNFAGVRARTADHDFHIYEDKNN
;
A
#
# COMPACT_ATOMS: atom_id res chain seq x y z
N VAL A 1 -4.44 -16.92 0.61
CA VAL A 1 -4.70 -18.20 1.33
C VAL A 1 -6.16 -18.28 1.67
N ALA A 2 -6.78 -19.43 1.42
CA ALA A 2 -8.17 -19.76 1.77
C ALA A 2 -8.22 -20.67 3.02
N PHE A 3 -9.22 -20.43 3.87
CA PHE A 3 -9.48 -21.20 5.09
C PHE A 3 -10.84 -21.94 5.06
N SER A 4 -11.55 -21.88 3.94
CA SER A 4 -12.81 -22.60 3.71
C SER A 4 -12.96 -22.98 2.23
N GLU A 5 -13.87 -23.91 1.94
CA GLU A 5 -14.21 -24.27 0.55
C GLU A 5 -14.91 -23.12 -0.19
N GLU A 6 -15.57 -22.22 0.52
CA GLU A 6 -16.15 -21.02 -0.07
C GLU A 6 -15.06 -20.02 -0.52
N GLU A 7 -14.07 -19.76 0.36
CA GLU A 7 -12.92 -18.94 0.03
C GLU A 7 -12.08 -19.52 -1.12
N LYS A 8 -12.08 -20.84 -1.30
CA LYS A 8 -11.41 -21.49 -2.42
C LYS A 8 -12.03 -21.10 -3.78
N LYS A 9 -13.37 -20.89 -3.84
CA LYS A 9 -14.02 -20.36 -5.04
C LYS A 9 -13.54 -18.96 -5.36
N THR A 10 -13.35 -18.12 -4.34
CA THR A 10 -12.76 -16.78 -4.49
C THR A 10 -11.36 -16.84 -5.09
N LEU A 11 -10.53 -17.83 -4.73
CA LEU A 11 -9.21 -18.01 -5.34
C LEU A 11 -9.30 -18.30 -6.85
N GLU A 12 -10.27 -19.11 -7.28
CA GLU A 12 -10.48 -19.40 -8.72
C GLU A 12 -10.91 -18.14 -9.49
N GLU A 13 -11.80 -17.33 -8.91
CA GLU A 13 -12.23 -16.06 -9.50
C GLU A 13 -11.06 -15.08 -9.61
N LEU A 14 -10.22 -14.98 -8.56
CA LEU A 14 -9.02 -14.16 -8.56
C LEU A 14 -8.00 -14.65 -9.60
N LYS A 15 -7.81 -15.96 -9.74
CA LYS A 15 -6.95 -16.54 -10.76
C LYS A 15 -7.44 -16.17 -12.16
N GLN A 16 -8.73 -16.33 -12.44
CA GLN A 16 -9.29 -15.98 -13.74
C GLN A 16 -9.14 -14.49 -14.06
N ARG A 17 -9.35 -13.61 -13.07
CA ARG A 17 -9.11 -12.16 -13.20
C ARG A 17 -7.65 -11.87 -13.51
N GLY A 18 -6.73 -12.52 -12.82
CA GLY A 18 -5.30 -12.35 -13.05
C GLY A 18 -4.89 -12.80 -14.45
N ILE A 19 -5.41 -13.93 -14.95
CA ILE A 19 -5.18 -14.40 -16.32
C ILE A 19 -5.67 -13.35 -17.32
N THR A 20 -6.87 -12.80 -17.12
CA THR A 20 -7.42 -11.73 -17.96
C THR A 20 -6.55 -10.49 -17.97
N ASN A 21 -5.91 -10.17 -16.83
CA ASN A 21 -4.99 -9.05 -16.68
C ASN A 21 -3.55 -9.38 -17.13
N GLY A 22 -3.30 -10.55 -17.69
CA GLY A 22 -1.98 -10.94 -18.21
C GLY A 22 -0.96 -11.32 -17.12
N VAL A 23 -1.40 -11.66 -15.90
CA VAL A 23 -0.49 -12.12 -14.84
C VAL A 23 -0.05 -13.56 -15.16
N PRO A 24 1.26 -13.82 -15.39
CA PRO A 24 1.74 -15.13 -15.76
C PRO A 24 1.85 -16.07 -14.54
N ASP A 25 1.90 -17.38 -14.84
CA ASP A 25 2.31 -18.46 -13.94
C ASP A 25 1.52 -18.57 -12.62
N MET A 26 0.27 -18.09 -12.59
CA MET A 26 -0.58 -18.24 -11.40
C MET A 26 -1.09 -19.67 -11.24
N GLU A 27 -0.98 -20.19 -10.04
CA GLU A 27 -1.36 -21.57 -9.71
C GLU A 27 -2.19 -21.63 -8.43
N ILE A 28 -3.22 -22.46 -8.41
CA ILE A 28 -3.89 -22.84 -7.16
C ILE A 28 -3.11 -24.00 -6.54
N TRP A 29 -2.60 -23.78 -5.35
CA TRP A 29 -1.97 -24.82 -4.52
C TRP A 29 -3.01 -25.48 -3.64
N ASP A 30 -2.99 -26.78 -3.62
CA ASP A 30 -3.72 -27.56 -2.63
C ASP A 30 -3.05 -27.46 -1.25
N LYS A 31 -3.71 -28.04 -0.25
CA LYS A 31 -3.22 -27.99 1.14
C LYS A 31 -1.84 -28.64 1.29
N GLU A 32 -1.57 -29.74 0.60
CA GLU A 32 -0.31 -30.49 0.72
C GLU A 32 0.85 -29.63 0.21
N LYS A 33 0.72 -29.10 -1.03
CA LYS A 33 1.71 -28.20 -1.62
C LYS A 33 1.88 -26.94 -0.79
N LEU A 34 0.77 -26.33 -0.35
CA LEU A 34 0.78 -25.11 0.45
C LEU A 34 1.57 -25.26 1.74
N LEU A 35 1.31 -26.32 2.52
CA LEU A 35 2.00 -26.55 3.80
C LEU A 35 3.46 -27.03 3.62
N LYS A 36 3.81 -27.57 2.47
CA LYS A 36 5.19 -27.87 2.10
C LYS A 36 5.98 -26.59 1.83
N GLU A 37 5.40 -25.65 1.08
CA GLU A 37 6.04 -24.38 0.72
C GLU A 37 6.03 -23.37 1.89
N GLU A 38 4.99 -23.42 2.74
CA GLU A 38 4.79 -22.55 3.91
C GLU A 38 4.51 -23.39 5.18
N PRO A 39 5.55 -24.02 5.76
CA PRO A 39 5.37 -24.97 6.88
C PRO A 39 4.87 -24.33 8.17
N ASN A 40 5.00 -23.02 8.34
CA ASN A 40 4.54 -22.28 9.52
C ASN A 40 3.13 -21.69 9.35
N LEU A 41 2.50 -21.95 8.20
CA LEU A 41 1.12 -21.53 7.98
C LEU A 41 0.17 -22.40 8.84
N SER A 42 -0.98 -21.84 9.18
CA SER A 42 -2.02 -22.56 9.91
C SER A 42 -2.45 -23.84 9.17
N ASP A 43 -2.55 -24.96 9.88
CA ASP A 43 -3.07 -26.23 9.38
C ASP A 43 -4.55 -26.19 8.96
N LYS A 44 -5.25 -25.09 9.30
CA LYS A 44 -6.62 -24.79 8.85
C LYS A 44 -6.67 -24.25 7.43
N ALA A 45 -5.55 -23.86 6.84
CA ALA A 45 -5.50 -23.44 5.46
C ALA A 45 -5.85 -24.62 4.54
N VAL A 46 -6.69 -24.38 3.52
CA VAL A 46 -7.19 -25.42 2.61
C VAL A 46 -6.61 -25.29 1.20
N ALA A 47 -6.27 -24.08 0.77
CA ALA A 47 -5.67 -23.80 -0.52
C ALA A 47 -5.02 -22.40 -0.54
N ALA A 48 -4.21 -22.12 -1.56
CA ALA A 48 -3.73 -20.78 -1.86
C ALA A 48 -3.67 -20.52 -3.38
N LEU A 49 -3.83 -19.26 -3.76
CA LEU A 49 -3.45 -18.78 -5.08
C LEU A 49 -2.02 -18.27 -5.01
N SER A 50 -1.12 -18.89 -5.74
CA SER A 50 0.28 -18.49 -5.89
C SER A 50 0.44 -17.60 -7.12
N SER A 51 1.23 -16.53 -6.96
CA SER A 51 1.69 -15.66 -8.04
C SER A 51 3.21 -15.49 -7.90
N PRO A 52 4.03 -16.30 -8.61
CA PRO A 52 5.47 -16.38 -8.39
C PRO A 52 6.24 -15.14 -8.86
N ASN A 53 5.65 -14.32 -9.72
CA ASN A 53 6.30 -13.15 -10.31
C ASN A 53 6.10 -11.86 -9.48
N VAL A 54 5.80 -12.00 -8.19
CA VAL A 54 5.70 -10.89 -7.23
C VAL A 54 7.01 -10.72 -6.50
N GLY A 55 7.43 -9.47 -6.30
CA GLY A 55 8.60 -9.12 -5.52
C GLY A 55 8.26 -8.20 -4.35
N ILE A 56 9.21 -8.04 -3.44
CA ILE A 56 9.17 -7.05 -2.37
C ILE A 56 10.25 -6.01 -2.58
N VAL A 57 9.99 -4.79 -2.13
CA VAL A 57 10.92 -3.66 -2.22
C VAL A 57 10.83 -2.83 -0.94
N SER A 58 11.94 -2.22 -0.52
CA SER A 58 11.90 -1.17 0.50
C SER A 58 11.32 0.12 -0.11
N PRO A 59 10.14 0.56 0.30
CA PRO A 59 9.52 1.77 -0.28
C PRO A 59 10.34 3.04 0.00
N TRP A 60 11.03 3.11 1.14
CA TRP A 60 11.90 4.22 1.47
C TRP A 60 13.13 4.29 0.57
N GLU A 61 13.83 3.17 0.37
CA GLU A 61 14.99 3.10 -0.52
C GLU A 61 14.60 3.36 -1.98
N LEU A 62 13.44 2.85 -2.42
CA LEU A 62 12.92 3.15 -3.75
C LEU A 62 12.66 4.64 -3.92
N ALA A 63 11.98 5.27 -2.95
CA ALA A 63 11.70 6.71 -3.01
C ALA A 63 12.97 7.56 -3.01
N LEU A 64 13.95 7.22 -2.16
CA LEU A 64 15.25 7.90 -2.13
C LEU A 64 16.02 7.73 -3.44
N ALA A 65 16.11 6.52 -3.98
CA ALA A 65 16.79 6.26 -5.24
C ALA A 65 16.17 7.03 -6.43
N LEU A 66 14.83 7.12 -6.46
CA LEU A 66 14.12 7.92 -7.47
C LEU A 66 14.40 9.42 -7.29
N ALA A 67 14.41 9.94 -6.07
CA ALA A 67 14.72 11.34 -5.78
C ALA A 67 16.17 11.68 -6.13
N GLU A 68 17.13 10.83 -5.75
CA GLU A 68 18.55 10.98 -6.11
C GLU A 68 18.75 10.97 -7.63
N THR A 69 18.09 10.05 -8.33
CA THR A 69 18.12 9.98 -9.79
C THR A 69 17.57 11.25 -10.42
N ALA A 70 16.46 11.78 -9.89
CA ALA A 70 15.88 13.03 -10.37
C ALA A 70 16.86 14.21 -10.20
N VAL A 71 17.49 14.34 -9.02
CA VAL A 71 18.49 15.39 -8.75
C VAL A 71 19.70 15.27 -9.70
N LEU A 72 20.20 14.05 -9.92
CA LEU A 72 21.29 13.81 -10.87
C LEU A 72 20.94 14.20 -12.32
N ASN A 73 19.64 14.18 -12.65
CA ASN A 73 19.12 14.63 -13.94
C ASN A 73 18.69 16.11 -13.96
N GLY A 74 19.07 16.89 -12.95
CA GLY A 74 18.88 18.34 -12.91
C GLY A 74 17.56 18.81 -12.28
N VAL A 75 16.81 17.91 -11.62
CA VAL A 75 15.61 18.32 -10.88
C VAL A 75 16.01 19.03 -9.58
N GLU A 76 15.42 20.20 -9.35
CA GLU A 76 15.56 20.92 -8.09
C GLU A 76 14.50 20.43 -7.09
N VAL A 77 14.94 19.88 -5.95
CA VAL A 77 14.05 19.46 -4.87
C VAL A 77 13.98 20.56 -3.82
N LYS A 78 12.78 21.08 -3.60
CA LYS A 78 12.51 22.14 -2.60
C LYS A 78 11.81 21.52 -1.38
N LEU A 79 12.56 21.20 -0.34
CA LEU A 79 12.03 20.73 0.93
C LEU A 79 11.38 21.87 1.72
N ASN A 80 10.44 21.53 2.60
CA ASN A 80 9.71 22.50 3.45
C ASN A 80 9.05 23.62 2.63
N THR A 81 8.62 23.29 1.40
CA THR A 81 7.97 24.21 0.48
C THR A 81 6.55 23.74 0.24
N GLU A 82 5.61 24.39 0.91
CA GLU A 82 4.19 24.09 0.85
C GLU A 82 3.52 24.97 -0.22
N VAL A 83 2.79 24.36 -1.14
CA VAL A 83 1.97 25.04 -2.14
C VAL A 83 0.69 25.52 -1.48
N SER A 84 0.39 26.80 -1.56
CA SER A 84 -0.79 27.44 -0.98
C SER A 84 -1.78 27.99 -2.02
N GLY A 85 -1.34 28.15 -3.28
CA GLY A 85 -2.19 28.61 -4.37
C GLY A 85 -1.56 28.30 -5.72
N ILE A 86 -2.42 28.14 -6.73
CA ILE A 86 -2.03 27.94 -8.12
C ILE A 86 -2.93 28.81 -8.99
N GLU A 87 -2.33 29.68 -9.78
CA GLU A 87 -3.03 30.55 -10.72
C GLU A 87 -2.46 30.39 -12.12
N LYS A 88 -3.31 30.23 -13.14
CA LYS A 88 -2.91 30.15 -14.53
C LYS A 88 -2.88 31.55 -15.13
N GLU A 89 -1.72 31.99 -15.60
CA GLU A 89 -1.53 33.25 -16.34
C GLU A 89 -1.01 32.94 -17.74
N ASN A 90 -1.86 33.13 -18.75
CA ASN A 90 -1.56 32.81 -20.15
C ASN A 90 -1.13 31.34 -20.31
N ASP A 91 0.12 31.10 -20.74
CA ASP A 91 0.70 29.76 -20.95
C ASP A 91 1.58 29.28 -19.78
N THR A 92 1.51 29.93 -18.63
CA THR A 92 2.29 29.59 -17.44
C THR A 92 1.42 29.54 -16.20
N TYR A 93 1.90 28.82 -15.19
CA TYR A 93 1.30 28.76 -13.86
C TYR A 93 2.17 29.52 -12.87
N LYS A 94 1.53 30.36 -12.05
CA LYS A 94 2.11 30.89 -10.83
C LYS A 94 1.72 30.01 -9.66
N ILE A 95 2.71 29.47 -8.98
CA ILE A 95 2.55 28.55 -7.85
C ILE A 95 3.01 29.32 -6.62
N GLU A 96 2.05 29.69 -5.78
CA GLU A 96 2.34 30.33 -4.50
C GLU A 96 2.80 29.31 -3.48
N THR A 97 3.88 29.63 -2.78
CA THR A 97 4.43 28.79 -1.72
C THR A 97 4.83 29.62 -0.51
N ASN A 98 5.01 28.96 0.65
CA ASN A 98 5.56 29.60 1.84
C ASN A 98 7.01 30.12 1.66
N ASN A 99 7.69 29.75 0.56
CA ASN A 99 9.07 30.16 0.23
C ASN A 99 9.15 31.06 -1.02
N GLY A 100 8.03 31.67 -1.44
CA GLY A 100 7.94 32.53 -2.61
C GLY A 100 7.14 31.91 -3.74
N VAL A 101 7.15 32.57 -4.90
CA VAL A 101 6.40 32.17 -6.10
C VAL A 101 7.30 31.39 -7.04
N ILE A 102 6.76 30.32 -7.61
CA ILE A 102 7.42 29.50 -8.63
C ILE A 102 6.59 29.62 -9.92
N GLU A 103 7.25 29.84 -11.06
CA GLU A 103 6.60 29.82 -12.35
C GLU A 103 6.90 28.51 -13.09
N ALA A 104 5.88 27.90 -13.69
CA ALA A 104 6.01 26.65 -14.44
C ALA A 104 5.06 26.62 -15.64
N LYS A 105 5.48 25.96 -16.74
CA LYS A 105 4.61 25.71 -17.89
C LYS A 105 3.65 24.55 -17.66
N TYR A 106 4.04 23.57 -16.86
CA TYR A 106 3.27 22.39 -16.56
C TYR A 106 3.34 22.08 -15.06
N ILE A 107 2.28 21.53 -14.52
CA ILE A 107 2.21 21.06 -13.14
C ILE A 107 1.82 19.58 -13.14
N CYS A 108 2.57 18.76 -12.41
CA CYS A 108 2.17 17.39 -12.10
C CYS A 108 1.76 17.32 -10.63
N ASN A 109 0.48 17.12 -10.38
CA ASN A 109 -0.04 16.97 -9.03
C ASN A 109 0.14 15.52 -8.55
N ALA A 110 1.10 15.31 -7.67
CA ALA A 110 1.37 14.03 -7.00
C ALA A 110 1.35 14.19 -5.46
N ALA A 111 0.45 15.04 -4.94
CA ALA A 111 0.40 15.45 -3.54
C ALA A 111 -0.21 14.38 -2.59
N GLY A 112 -0.36 13.13 -3.03
CA GLY A 112 -0.81 12.02 -2.19
C GLY A 112 -2.18 12.28 -1.58
N VAL A 113 -2.28 12.21 -0.26
CA VAL A 113 -3.55 12.42 0.48
C VAL A 113 -4.09 13.85 0.42
N PHE A 114 -3.36 14.78 -0.18
CA PHE A 114 -3.77 16.17 -0.39
C PHE A 114 -3.96 16.51 -1.87
N ALA A 115 -3.93 15.52 -2.78
CA ALA A 115 -4.01 15.78 -4.21
C ALA A 115 -5.35 16.41 -4.64
N ASP A 116 -6.46 16.10 -3.97
CA ASP A 116 -7.75 16.78 -4.18
C ASP A 116 -7.68 18.26 -3.83
N LYS A 117 -7.01 18.62 -2.73
CA LYS A 117 -6.85 20.01 -2.30
C LYS A 117 -5.96 20.81 -3.25
N VAL A 118 -4.87 20.22 -3.72
CA VAL A 118 -4.01 20.86 -4.73
C VAL A 118 -4.75 21.02 -6.06
N ASN A 119 -5.57 20.04 -6.46
CA ASN A 119 -6.41 20.15 -7.64
C ASN A 119 -7.43 21.32 -7.53
N GLU A 120 -8.07 21.47 -6.38
CA GLU A 120 -9.05 22.53 -6.11
C GLU A 120 -8.44 23.95 -6.11
N MET A 121 -7.09 24.09 -6.08
CA MET A 121 -6.43 25.41 -6.16
C MET A 121 -6.53 26.06 -7.54
N CYS A 122 -6.66 25.27 -8.60
CA CYS A 122 -6.73 25.78 -9.99
C CYS A 122 -7.87 25.19 -10.82
N ASN A 123 -8.63 24.24 -10.28
CA ASN A 123 -9.71 23.56 -10.98
C ASN A 123 -10.97 23.48 -10.14
N GLU A 124 -12.10 23.20 -10.79
CA GLU A 124 -13.30 22.73 -10.08
C GLU A 124 -13.03 21.37 -9.45
N LYS A 125 -13.77 21.06 -8.39
CA LYS A 125 -13.68 19.77 -7.70
C LYS A 125 -14.06 18.63 -8.63
N THR A 126 -13.09 17.80 -9.01
CA THR A 126 -13.30 16.63 -9.91
C THR A 126 -13.27 15.31 -9.17
N PHE A 127 -12.60 15.23 -8.03
CA PHE A 127 -12.52 14.05 -7.16
C PHE A 127 -12.35 14.46 -5.70
N GLU A 128 -12.52 13.51 -4.81
CA GLU A 128 -12.32 13.68 -3.37
C GLU A 128 -11.53 12.49 -2.83
N ILE A 129 -10.57 12.79 -1.97
CA ILE A 129 -9.80 11.76 -1.27
C ILE A 129 -10.45 11.48 0.07
N ALA A 130 -10.77 10.21 0.30
CA ALA A 130 -11.17 9.66 1.59
C ALA A 130 -9.96 8.96 2.24
N PRO A 131 -9.22 9.65 3.12
CA PRO A 131 -8.01 9.10 3.73
C PRO A 131 -8.31 7.82 4.50
N ASN A 132 -7.49 6.78 4.28
CA ASN A 132 -7.65 5.48 4.91
C ASN A 132 -6.34 5.02 5.53
N LYS A 133 -6.31 4.95 6.85
CA LYS A 133 -5.15 4.54 7.63
C LYS A 133 -5.00 3.02 7.68
N GLY A 134 -3.76 2.56 7.67
CA GLY A 134 -3.40 1.18 7.93
C GLY A 134 -2.25 1.09 8.93
N GLU A 135 -2.43 0.29 9.97
CA GLU A 135 -1.48 0.12 11.08
C GLU A 135 -0.71 -1.20 10.94
N TYR A 136 0.57 -1.18 11.30
CA TYR A 136 1.49 -2.29 11.09
C TYR A 136 2.32 -2.60 12.33
N TYR A 137 2.72 -3.86 12.45
CA TYR A 137 3.85 -4.31 13.26
C TYR A 137 5.07 -4.55 12.36
N LEU A 138 6.23 -4.06 12.77
CA LEU A 138 7.52 -4.50 12.27
C LEU A 138 8.14 -5.41 13.34
N MET A 139 8.38 -6.66 12.97
CA MET A 139 8.93 -7.67 13.87
C MET A 139 10.44 -7.74 13.74
N ASP A 140 11.11 -8.21 14.78
CA ASP A 140 12.55 -8.48 14.77
C ASP A 140 12.94 -9.50 13.68
N LYS A 141 14.23 -9.52 13.31
CA LYS A 141 14.79 -10.46 12.33
C LYS A 141 14.69 -11.92 12.77
N SER A 142 14.58 -12.19 14.06
CA SER A 142 14.29 -13.52 14.60
C SER A 142 12.99 -14.12 14.04
N GLN A 143 12.05 -13.27 13.58
CA GLN A 143 10.79 -13.65 12.96
C GLN A 143 10.84 -13.59 11.42
N GLY A 144 11.93 -13.13 10.84
CA GLY A 144 12.03 -12.81 9.39
C GLY A 144 11.86 -14.00 8.47
N ASN A 145 12.22 -15.19 8.92
CA ASN A 145 12.12 -16.45 8.16
C ASN A 145 10.86 -17.24 8.49
N LEU A 146 9.88 -16.64 9.17
CA LEU A 146 8.66 -17.32 9.57
C LEU A 146 7.77 -17.67 8.37
N VAL A 147 7.83 -16.90 7.30
CA VAL A 147 7.16 -17.16 6.02
C VAL A 147 8.14 -16.99 4.86
N ASN A 148 7.96 -17.77 3.81
CA ASN A 148 8.79 -17.72 2.59
C ASN A 148 8.20 -16.78 1.53
N HIS A 149 6.89 -16.52 1.58
CA HIS A 149 6.15 -15.72 0.64
C HIS A 149 5.40 -14.58 1.34
N VAL A 150 4.89 -13.64 0.55
CA VAL A 150 3.94 -12.64 1.03
C VAL A 150 2.58 -13.31 1.18
N ILE A 151 2.12 -13.50 2.43
CA ILE A 151 0.88 -14.21 2.74
C ILE A 151 -0.27 -13.21 2.87
N PHE A 152 -1.29 -13.36 2.04
CA PHE A 152 -2.57 -12.65 2.14
C PHE A 152 -3.70 -13.63 2.46
N GLN A 153 -4.65 -13.21 3.28
CA GLN A 153 -5.93 -13.90 3.41
C GLN A 153 -6.81 -13.60 2.18
N CYS A 154 -7.81 -14.43 1.92
CA CYS A 154 -8.82 -14.12 0.92
C CYS A 154 -9.46 -12.76 1.22
N PRO A 155 -9.67 -11.92 0.19
CA PRO A 155 -10.37 -10.67 0.35
C PRO A 155 -11.81 -10.90 0.82
N ASN A 156 -12.30 -10.00 1.65
CA ASN A 156 -13.67 -9.96 2.12
C ASN A 156 -14.21 -8.53 2.03
N GLU A 157 -15.43 -8.29 2.49
CA GLU A 157 -16.07 -6.96 2.47
C GLU A 157 -15.23 -5.86 3.15
N LYS A 158 -14.34 -6.21 4.10
CA LYS A 158 -13.44 -5.28 4.79
C LYS A 158 -12.11 -5.06 4.06
N GLY A 159 -11.86 -5.74 2.94
CA GLY A 159 -10.66 -5.59 2.12
C GLY A 159 -9.83 -6.87 1.97
N LYS A 160 -8.54 -6.72 1.67
CA LYS A 160 -7.62 -7.82 1.33
C LYS A 160 -7.11 -8.64 2.53
N GLY A 161 -7.60 -8.36 3.74
CA GLY A 161 -7.10 -8.98 4.96
C GLY A 161 -5.75 -8.41 5.42
N VAL A 162 -5.20 -9.02 6.48
CA VAL A 162 -3.90 -8.67 7.03
C VAL A 162 -2.83 -9.48 6.33
N LEU A 163 -1.81 -8.81 5.82
CA LEU A 163 -0.65 -9.45 5.22
C LEU A 163 0.36 -9.86 6.31
N VAL A 164 1.06 -10.96 6.06
CA VAL A 164 2.29 -11.36 6.75
C VAL A 164 3.36 -11.53 5.67
N ALA A 165 4.44 -10.75 5.73
CA ALA A 165 5.44 -10.75 4.69
C ALA A 165 6.87 -10.61 5.22
N PRO A 166 7.86 -11.26 4.62
CA PRO A 166 9.25 -10.94 4.85
C PRO A 166 9.56 -9.55 4.29
N THR A 167 10.59 -8.90 4.81
CA THR A 167 11.11 -7.65 4.27
C THR A 167 12.47 -7.86 3.62
N VAL A 168 12.89 -6.93 2.76
CA VAL A 168 14.22 -6.99 2.11
C VAL A 168 15.38 -6.95 3.10
N HIS A 169 15.15 -6.49 4.32
CA HIS A 169 16.16 -6.41 5.39
C HIS A 169 16.11 -7.58 6.37
N GLY A 170 15.29 -8.60 6.10
CA GLY A 170 15.18 -9.81 6.91
C GLY A 170 14.29 -9.69 8.15
N ASN A 171 13.48 -8.66 8.26
CA ASN A 171 12.42 -8.55 9.26
C ASN A 171 11.12 -9.19 8.75
N LEU A 172 10.13 -9.31 9.62
CA LEU A 172 8.76 -9.64 9.24
C LEU A 172 7.88 -8.40 9.43
N ILE A 173 7.04 -8.09 8.44
CA ILE A 173 6.01 -7.05 8.55
C ILE A 173 4.63 -7.70 8.62
N VAL A 174 3.79 -7.20 9.53
CA VAL A 174 2.44 -7.71 9.76
C VAL A 174 1.45 -6.56 9.76
N GLY A 175 0.45 -6.62 8.93
CA GLY A 175 -0.55 -5.57 8.73
C GLY A 175 -0.96 -5.47 7.26
N PRO A 176 -1.69 -4.43 6.88
CA PRO A 176 -2.32 -3.47 7.75
C PRO A 176 -3.74 -3.87 8.15
N ASP A 177 -4.32 -3.08 9.03
CA ASP A 177 -5.76 -2.91 9.10
C ASP A 177 -6.24 -1.87 8.06
N SER A 178 -7.50 -1.43 8.16
CA SER A 178 -8.06 -0.44 7.25
C SER A 178 -9.12 0.37 7.98
N GLN A 179 -8.83 1.65 8.22
CA GLN A 179 -9.71 2.56 8.98
C GLN A 179 -9.79 3.92 8.29
N PRO A 180 -10.99 4.56 8.23
CA PRO A 180 -11.08 5.97 7.91
C PRO A 180 -10.25 6.80 8.89
N SER A 181 -9.59 7.84 8.42
CA SER A 181 -8.73 8.69 9.26
C SER A 181 -8.65 10.13 8.74
N ALA A 182 -8.06 11.02 9.52
CA ALA A 182 -7.61 12.30 8.99
C ALA A 182 -6.37 12.08 8.09
N ALA A 183 -6.15 12.99 7.13
CA ALA A 183 -5.05 12.89 6.16
C ALA A 183 -3.65 12.83 6.80
N ASN A 184 -3.48 13.43 7.98
CA ASN A 184 -2.21 13.50 8.71
C ASN A 184 -2.16 12.58 9.95
N ASP A 185 -3.16 11.71 10.17
CA ASP A 185 -3.18 10.80 11.32
C ASP A 185 -2.36 9.54 11.04
N VAL A 186 -1.10 9.55 11.43
CA VAL A 186 -0.18 8.41 11.38
C VAL A 186 -0.01 7.73 12.74
N SER A 187 -0.90 7.97 13.69
CA SER A 187 -0.89 7.32 14.99
C SER A 187 -1.32 5.86 14.91
N THR A 188 -0.81 5.02 15.79
CA THR A 188 -1.30 3.64 15.98
C THR A 188 -2.26 3.58 17.16
N THR A 189 -3.25 2.69 17.06
CA THR A 189 -4.28 2.49 18.09
C THR A 189 -4.21 1.06 18.63
N LYS A 190 -4.60 0.90 19.89
CA LYS A 190 -4.72 -0.45 20.46
C LYS A 190 -5.70 -1.31 19.67
N GLN A 191 -6.82 -0.73 19.21
CA GLN A 191 -7.86 -1.45 18.48
C GLN A 191 -7.35 -1.94 17.13
N GLY A 192 -6.66 -1.09 16.35
CA GLY A 192 -6.10 -1.45 15.05
C GLY A 192 -5.01 -2.52 15.18
N LEU A 193 -4.09 -2.33 16.12
CA LEU A 193 -3.02 -3.30 16.38
C LEU A 193 -3.56 -4.64 16.90
N ASP A 194 -4.57 -4.65 17.78
CA ASP A 194 -5.22 -5.90 18.24
C ASP A 194 -5.92 -6.61 17.08
N PHE A 195 -6.56 -5.87 16.17
CA PHE A 195 -7.17 -6.43 14.95
C PHE A 195 -6.11 -7.09 14.06
N VAL A 196 -5.02 -6.38 13.76
CA VAL A 196 -3.89 -6.88 12.95
C VAL A 196 -3.34 -8.17 13.57
N ARG A 197 -3.03 -8.15 14.86
CA ARG A 197 -2.51 -9.30 15.60
C ARG A 197 -3.45 -10.51 15.51
N ASN A 198 -4.71 -10.32 15.88
CA ASN A 198 -5.67 -11.44 15.95
C ASN A 198 -5.97 -12.03 14.56
N THR A 199 -5.91 -11.20 13.52
CA THR A 199 -6.12 -11.63 12.15
C THR A 199 -4.90 -12.36 11.61
N ALA A 200 -3.69 -11.85 11.82
CA ALA A 200 -2.45 -12.50 11.39
C ALA A 200 -2.25 -13.87 12.00
N LEU A 201 -2.57 -14.05 13.28
CA LEU A 201 -2.47 -15.34 13.99
C LEU A 201 -3.39 -16.42 13.42
N LYS A 202 -4.44 -16.07 12.66
CA LYS A 202 -5.24 -17.05 11.93
C LYS A 202 -4.45 -17.68 10.79
N SER A 203 -3.60 -16.91 10.13
CA SER A 203 -2.77 -17.34 9.01
C SER A 203 -1.47 -17.99 9.50
N VAL A 204 -0.76 -17.33 10.39
CA VAL A 204 0.56 -17.74 10.89
C VAL A 204 0.55 -17.74 12.43
N PRO A 205 0.11 -18.85 13.06
CA PRO A 205 -0.04 -18.93 14.52
C PRO A 205 1.25 -18.74 15.30
N GLY A 206 2.40 -19.00 14.67
CA GLY A 206 3.74 -18.93 15.29
C GLY A 206 4.29 -17.51 15.48
N ILE A 207 3.61 -16.45 15.04
CA ILE A 207 4.10 -15.08 15.21
C ILE A 207 4.20 -14.71 16.70
N ASN A 208 5.40 -14.37 17.17
CA ASN A 208 5.62 -13.87 18.51
C ASN A 208 5.60 -12.33 18.55
N PHE A 209 4.46 -11.74 18.84
CA PHE A 209 4.29 -10.28 18.91
C PHE A 209 5.09 -9.59 20.03
N ARG A 210 5.74 -10.33 20.93
CA ARG A 210 6.70 -9.75 21.89
C ARG A 210 8.00 -9.33 21.22
N GLU A 211 8.31 -9.88 20.05
CA GLU A 211 9.44 -9.52 19.18
C GLU A 211 9.12 -8.35 18.25
N SER A 212 8.05 -7.59 18.51
CA SER A 212 7.78 -6.36 17.77
C SER A 212 8.79 -5.29 18.15
N ILE A 213 9.52 -4.78 17.14
CA ILE A 213 10.52 -3.71 17.34
C ILE A 213 9.94 -2.34 17.06
N ARG A 214 8.85 -2.25 16.29
CA ARG A 214 8.17 -1.00 15.98
C ARG A 214 6.73 -1.22 15.53
N ASN A 215 5.85 -0.27 15.89
CA ASN A 215 4.53 -0.11 15.29
C ASN A 215 4.50 1.21 14.53
N PHE A 216 3.82 1.24 13.40
CA PHE A 216 3.64 2.44 12.61
C PHE A 216 2.35 2.38 11.81
N ALA A 217 1.92 3.52 11.32
CA ALA A 217 0.78 3.64 10.43
C ALA A 217 1.11 4.50 9.22
N GLY A 218 0.37 4.28 8.14
CA GLY A 218 0.40 5.11 6.96
C GLY A 218 -1.01 5.39 6.46
N VAL A 219 -1.20 6.54 5.82
CA VAL A 219 -2.49 6.96 5.28
C VAL A 219 -2.47 6.84 3.75
N ARG A 220 -3.46 6.11 3.22
CA ARG A 220 -3.67 5.94 1.78
C ARG A 220 -4.60 7.01 1.24
N ALA A 221 -4.25 7.57 0.10
CA ALA A 221 -5.15 8.36 -0.73
C ALA A 221 -6.13 7.40 -1.44
N ARG A 222 -7.38 7.33 -0.97
CA ARG A 222 -8.46 6.56 -1.60
C ARG A 222 -9.48 7.50 -2.20
N THR A 223 -9.95 7.16 -3.39
CA THR A 223 -11.10 7.78 -4.03
C THR A 223 -12.31 6.83 -3.96
N ALA A 224 -13.51 7.34 -4.19
CA ALA A 224 -14.73 6.55 -4.08
C ALA A 224 -14.85 5.43 -5.13
N ASP A 225 -14.27 5.66 -6.31
CA ASP A 225 -14.22 4.69 -7.43
C ASP A 225 -13.12 3.64 -7.29
N HIS A 226 -12.21 3.81 -6.31
CA HIS A 226 -11.09 2.89 -6.06
C HIS A 226 -10.13 2.70 -7.23
N ASP A 227 -10.01 3.69 -8.13
CA ASP A 227 -9.15 3.64 -9.30
C ASP A 227 -8.05 4.71 -9.26
N PHE A 228 -7.12 4.63 -10.22
CA PHE A 228 -6.06 5.62 -10.39
C PHE A 228 -6.58 6.83 -11.16
N HIS A 229 -6.26 8.02 -10.66
CA HIS A 229 -6.55 9.29 -11.31
C HIS A 229 -5.28 9.80 -12.01
N ILE A 230 -5.05 9.35 -13.25
CA ILE A 230 -3.92 9.76 -14.08
C ILE A 230 -4.49 10.35 -15.38
N TYR A 231 -4.60 11.64 -15.46
CA TYR A 231 -5.16 12.34 -16.61
C TYR A 231 -4.57 13.75 -16.75
N GLU A 232 -4.62 14.28 -17.95
CA GLU A 232 -4.38 15.68 -18.24
C GLU A 232 -5.67 16.46 -18.00
N ASP A 233 -5.56 17.62 -17.32
CA ASP A 233 -6.71 18.46 -17.09
C ASP A 233 -7.20 19.09 -18.39
N LYS A 234 -8.52 19.15 -18.56
CA LYS A 234 -9.16 19.71 -19.77
C LYS A 234 -9.03 21.24 -19.89
N ASN A 235 -8.65 21.90 -18.80
CA ASN A 235 -8.46 23.35 -18.75
C ASN A 235 -7.01 23.79 -18.99
N ASN A 236 -6.17 22.86 -19.40
CA ASN A 236 -4.77 23.13 -19.78
C ASN A 236 -4.64 23.58 -21.21
#